data_6802b0c5a35cc4f9a51cb960ac64b327
#
_entry.id   6802b0c5a35cc4f9a51cb960ac64b327
#
_cell.length_a   1.000
_cell.length_b   1.000
_cell.length_c   1.000
_cell.angle_alpha   90.00
_cell.angle_beta   90.00
_cell.angle_gamma   90.00
#
_symmetry.space_group_name_H-M   'P 1'
#
loop_
_entity.id
_entity.type
_entity.pdbx_description
1 polymer ?
#
loop_
_entity_poly.entity_id
_entity_poly.type
_entity_poly.pdbx_seq_one_letter_code
_entity_poly.pdbx_strand_id
1 'polypeptide(L)' 'MNALEFDRLVQKYQPLVYTICRQLVADEGYAQDLTQETFLSAWRSMNRCPAGYEKQWLARIASNKAKDYLRSAWARRVN' A
#
# COMPACT_ATOMS: atom_id res chain seq x y z
N MET A 1 -0.94 -12.55 -13.59
CA MET A 1 0.40 -11.92 -13.42
C MET A 1 1.33 -12.93 -12.75
N ASN A 2 2.53 -13.12 -13.30
CA ASN A 2 3.51 -14.00 -12.70
C ASN A 2 4.42 -13.25 -11.71
N ALA A 3 5.26 -13.99 -10.98
CA ALA A 3 6.12 -13.40 -9.94
C ALA A 3 7.10 -12.37 -10.50
N LEU A 4 7.65 -12.61 -11.69
CA LEU A 4 8.61 -11.68 -12.30
C LEU A 4 7.94 -10.37 -12.71
N GLU A 5 6.77 -10.46 -13.31
CA GLU A 5 5.99 -9.28 -13.68
C GLU A 5 5.60 -8.46 -12.46
N PHE A 6 5.20 -9.13 -11.39
CA PHE A 6 4.84 -8.47 -10.14
C PHE A 6 6.05 -7.79 -9.51
N ASP A 7 7.20 -8.44 -9.54
CA ASP A 7 8.43 -7.86 -8.99
C ASP A 7 8.79 -6.56 -9.70
N ARG A 8 8.63 -6.52 -11.02
CA ARG A 8 8.84 -5.28 -11.79
C ARG A 8 7.84 -4.20 -11.42
N LEU A 9 6.60 -4.59 -11.18
CA LEU A 9 5.55 -3.67 -10.72
C LEU A 9 5.92 -3.06 -9.37
N VAL A 10 6.41 -3.89 -8.44
CA VAL A 10 6.85 -3.43 -7.12
C VAL A 10 7.99 -2.41 -7.27
N GLN A 11 9.01 -2.73 -8.05
CA GLN A 11 10.14 -1.84 -8.25
C GLN A 11 9.69 -0.50 -8.84
N LYS A 12 8.77 -0.54 -9.78
CA LYS A 12 8.27 0.66 -10.45
C LYS A 12 7.48 1.57 -9.51
N TYR A 13 6.61 0.99 -8.67
CA TYR A 13 5.65 1.75 -7.88
C TYR A 13 5.96 1.84 -6.39
N GLN A 14 7.04 1.22 -5.92
CA GLN A 14 7.41 1.28 -4.51
C GLN A 14 7.59 2.71 -4.01
N PRO A 15 8.29 3.61 -4.73
CA PRO A 15 8.40 5.00 -4.27
C PRO A 15 7.05 5.71 -4.15
N LEU A 16 6.14 5.46 -5.09
CA LEU A 16 4.80 6.04 -5.04
C LEU A 16 4.02 5.54 -3.83
N VAL A 17 4.01 4.24 -3.62
CA VAL A 17 3.27 3.64 -2.50
C VAL A 17 3.85 4.12 -1.17
N TYR A 18 5.18 4.15 -1.04
CA TYR A 18 5.83 4.65 0.17
C TYR A 18 5.47 6.11 0.41
N THR A 19 5.48 6.96 -0.63
CA THR A 19 5.13 8.37 -0.51
C THR A 19 3.70 8.54 0.00
N ILE A 20 2.76 7.76 -0.54
CA ILE A 20 1.37 7.81 -0.08
C ILE A 20 1.28 7.46 1.40
N CYS A 21 1.96 6.40 1.82
CA CYS A 21 1.96 5.99 3.22
C CYS A 21 2.59 7.06 4.11
N ARG A 22 3.68 7.68 3.68
CA ARG A 22 4.37 8.74 4.43
C ARG A 22 3.52 10.00 4.58
N GLN A 23 2.73 10.34 3.59
CA GLN A 23 1.85 11.49 3.67
C GLN A 23 0.78 11.35 4.74
N LEU A 24 0.36 10.11 5.00
CA LEU A 24 -0.69 9.82 5.97
C LEU A 24 -0.14 9.37 7.32
N VAL A 25 1.06 8.78 7.34
CA VAL A 25 1.67 8.25 8.56
C VAL A 25 3.04 8.87 8.74
N ALA A 26 3.23 9.61 9.84
CA ALA A 26 4.46 10.35 10.10
C ALA A 26 5.66 9.45 10.41
N ASP A 27 5.43 8.27 10.94
CA ASP A 27 6.48 7.34 11.34
C ASP A 27 7.01 6.56 10.15
N GLU A 28 8.32 6.64 9.88
CA GLU A 28 8.94 5.97 8.74
C GLU A 28 8.82 4.45 8.81
N GLY A 29 9.01 3.89 10.02
CA GLY A 29 8.93 2.45 10.21
C GLY A 29 7.55 1.90 9.87
N TYR A 30 6.52 2.56 10.34
CA TYR A 30 5.14 2.16 10.02
C TYR A 30 4.82 2.38 8.55
N ALA A 31 5.32 3.46 7.95
CA ALA A 31 5.12 3.70 6.51
C ALA A 31 5.77 2.60 5.67
N GLN A 32 6.96 2.13 6.05
CA GLN A 32 7.61 1.02 5.37
C GLN A 32 6.80 -0.27 5.52
N ASP A 33 6.31 -0.56 6.72
CA ASP A 33 5.48 -1.74 6.95
C ASP A 33 4.20 -1.70 6.13
N LEU A 34 3.54 -0.54 6.07
CA LEU A 34 2.33 -0.36 5.29
C LEU A 34 2.60 -0.50 3.79
N THR A 35 3.77 -0.07 3.33
CA THR A 35 4.19 -0.26 1.94
C THR A 35 4.30 -1.75 1.61
N GLN A 36 4.95 -2.52 2.47
CA GLN A 36 5.06 -3.96 2.28
C GLN A 36 3.70 -4.64 2.32
N GLU A 37 2.85 -4.28 3.27
CA GLU A 37 1.49 -4.82 3.37
C GLU A 37 0.65 -4.49 2.13
N THR A 38 0.85 -3.30 1.56
CA THR A 38 0.17 -2.90 0.33
C THR A 38 0.51 -3.86 -0.80
N PHE A 39 1.79 -4.16 -0.98
CA PHE A 39 2.20 -5.07 -2.05
C PHE A 39 1.80 -6.52 -1.78
N LEU A 40 1.77 -6.95 -0.53
CA LEU A 40 1.26 -8.28 -0.19
C LEU A 40 -0.24 -8.40 -0.53
N SER A 41 -1.02 -7.39 -0.18
CA SER A 41 -2.44 -7.36 -0.53
C SER A 41 -2.64 -7.30 -2.05
N ALA A 42 -1.82 -6.50 -2.72
CA ALA A 42 -1.87 -6.40 -4.17
C ALA A 42 -1.58 -7.75 -4.84
N TRP A 43 -0.57 -8.47 -4.37
CA TRP A 43 -0.25 -9.80 -4.90
C TRP A 43 -1.43 -10.76 -4.81
N ARG A 44 -2.12 -10.74 -3.67
CA ARG A 44 -3.25 -11.65 -3.43
C ARG A 44 -4.48 -11.35 -4.29
N SER A 45 -4.64 -10.10 -4.71
CA SER A 45 -5.85 -9.65 -5.41
C SER A 45 -5.56 -9.04 -6.78
N MET A 46 -4.37 -9.27 -7.33
CA MET A 46 -3.93 -8.65 -8.59
C MET A 46 -4.81 -9.04 -9.77
N ASN A 47 -5.42 -10.22 -9.71
CA ASN A 47 -6.35 -10.68 -10.74
C ASN A 47 -7.62 -9.82 -10.83
N ARG A 48 -7.89 -9.01 -9.82
CA ARG A 48 -9.05 -8.09 -9.81
C ARG A 48 -8.71 -6.73 -10.38
N CYS A 49 -7.42 -6.44 -10.56
CA CYS A 49 -6.99 -5.14 -11.07
C CYS A 49 -7.22 -5.07 -12.58
N PRO A 50 -7.98 -4.08 -13.06
CA PRO A 50 -8.11 -3.90 -14.51
C PRO A 50 -6.77 -3.58 -15.14
N ALA A 51 -6.54 -4.11 -16.34
CA ALA A 51 -5.30 -3.86 -17.08
C ALA A 51 -5.14 -2.35 -17.32
N GLY A 52 -3.95 -1.85 -17.06
CA GLY A 52 -3.64 -0.42 -17.25
C GLY A 52 -3.97 0.47 -16.06
N TYR A 53 -4.57 -0.08 -15.00
CA TYR A 53 -4.95 0.69 -13.81
C TYR A 53 -4.14 0.32 -12.57
N GLU A 54 -2.96 -0.29 -12.75
CA GLU A 54 -2.13 -0.78 -11.66
C GLU A 54 -1.72 0.33 -10.70
N LYS A 55 -1.35 1.50 -11.23
CA LYS A 55 -0.93 2.64 -10.42
C LYS A 55 -2.06 3.11 -9.49
N GLN A 56 -3.24 3.34 -10.06
CA GLN A 56 -4.40 3.81 -9.31
C GLN A 56 -4.85 2.77 -8.28
N TRP A 57 -4.76 1.51 -8.66
CA TRP A 57 -5.18 0.41 -7.83
C TRP A 57 -4.26 0.25 -6.60
N LEU A 58 -2.94 0.32 -6.82
CA LEU A 58 -1.96 0.30 -5.74
C LEU A 58 -2.11 1.51 -4.82
N ALA A 59 -2.33 2.69 -5.39
CA ALA A 59 -2.54 3.91 -4.61
C ALA A 59 -3.77 3.78 -3.71
N ARG A 60 -4.84 3.18 -4.20
CA ARG A 60 -6.05 2.94 -3.42
C ARG A 60 -5.81 1.99 -2.26
N ILE A 61 -5.10 0.89 -2.51
CA ILE A 61 -4.75 -0.07 -1.45
C ILE A 61 -3.91 0.61 -0.38
N ALA A 62 -2.88 1.37 -0.80
CA ALA A 62 -1.99 2.07 0.12
C ALA A 62 -2.76 3.07 0.98
N SER A 63 -3.61 3.87 0.36
CA SER A 63 -4.43 4.86 1.09
C SER A 63 -5.34 4.19 2.11
N ASN A 64 -5.99 3.10 1.72
CA ASN A 64 -6.90 2.38 2.61
C ASN A 64 -6.14 1.79 3.80
N LYS A 65 -4.96 1.22 3.57
CA LYS A 65 -4.15 0.66 4.65
C LYS A 65 -3.67 1.73 5.61
N ALA A 66 -3.23 2.87 5.10
CA ALA A 66 -2.79 3.98 5.94
C ALA A 66 -3.95 4.56 6.76
N LYS A 67 -5.13 4.70 6.16
CA LYS A 67 -6.31 5.17 6.86
C LYS A 67 -6.74 4.19 7.95
N ASP A 68 -6.69 2.90 7.69
CA ASP A 68 -7.02 1.87 8.67
C ASP A 68 -6.04 1.91 9.85
N TYR A 69 -4.75 2.11 9.57
CA TYR A 69 -3.75 2.27 10.61
C TYR A 69 -4.06 3.49 11.49
N LEU A 70 -4.36 4.62 10.89
CA LEU A 70 -4.65 5.85 11.63
C LEU A 70 -5.91 5.70 12.48
N ARG A 71 -6.94 5.05 11.95
CA ARG A 71 -8.17 4.80 12.69
C ARG A 71 -7.93 3.90 13.89
N SER A 72 -7.12 2.87 13.73
CA SER A 72 -6.74 1.96 14.80
C SER A 72 -5.91 2.68 15.88
N ALA A 73 -4.96 3.52 15.46
CA ALA A 73 -4.14 4.30 16.39
C ALA A 73 -4.98 5.31 17.16
N TRP A 74 -5.93 5.96 16.50
CA TRP A 74 -6.85 6.89 17.14
C TRP A 74 -7.72 6.20 18.19
N ALA A 75 -8.27 5.03 17.84
CA ALA A 75 -9.11 4.27 18.78
C ALA A 75 -8.35 3.89 20.05
N ARG A 76 -7.06 3.56 19.93
CA ARG A 76 -6.23 3.23 21.10
C ARG A 76 -5.97 4.45 21.96
N ARG A 77 -5.88 5.64 21.39
CA ARG A 77 -5.65 6.87 22.16
C ARG A 77 -6.86 7.31 22.96
N VAL A 78 -8.04 7.03 22.44
CA VAL A 78 -9.30 7.49 23.05
C VAL A 78 -9.68 6.64 24.27
N ASN A 79 -9.14 5.43 24.33
CA ASN A 79 -9.33 4.57 25.49
C ASN A 79 -8.30 4.93 26.58
#